data_06125453c2c3fd0b5fb30a67f7e9d7a6
#
_entry.id   06125453c2c3fd0b5fb30a67f7e9d7a6
#
_cell.length_a   1.000
_cell.length_b   1.000
_cell.length_c   1.000
_cell.angle_alpha   90.00
_cell.angle_beta   90.00
_cell.angle_gamma   90.00
#
_symmetry.space_group_name_H-M   'P 1'
#
loop_
_entity.id
_entity.type
_entity.pdbx_description
1 polymer ?
#
loop_
_entity_poly.entity_id
_entity_poly.type
_entity_poly.pdbx_seq_one_letter_code
_entity_poly.pdbx_strand_id
1 'polypeptide(L)'
;MQKLKQIPNRLKHDIIYWWLTKGGFLRRIGKRYPEFFEKHFVKDYTDSPTEKKIMLMRYTEEHKTKFEAIAIVLGITERYVHELHKTVVDRIISG
;
A
#
# COMPACT_ATOMS: atom_id res chain seq x y z
N MET A 1 11.99 12.82 23.69
CA MET A 1 12.75 11.72 23.07
C MET A 1 12.50 10.37 23.70
N GLN A 2 12.52 10.28 25.03
CA GLN A 2 12.19 9.04 25.71
C GLN A 2 10.77 8.54 25.43
N LYS A 3 9.82 9.46 25.24
CA LYS A 3 8.44 9.11 24.91
C LYS A 3 8.33 8.35 23.58
N LEU A 4 9.16 8.68 22.60
CA LEU A 4 9.17 7.97 21.32
C LEU A 4 9.67 6.54 21.47
N LYS A 5 10.62 6.30 22.37
CA LYS A 5 11.12 4.96 22.65
C LYS A 5 10.10 4.09 23.37
N GLN A 6 9.14 4.72 24.05
CA GLN A 6 8.11 4.02 24.81
C GLN A 6 6.85 3.73 23.98
N ILE A 7 6.77 4.24 22.74
CA ILE A 7 5.64 3.95 21.87
C ILE A 7 5.68 2.47 21.49
N PRO A 8 4.59 1.70 21.75
CA PRO A 8 4.53 0.30 21.36
C PRO A 8 4.76 0.13 19.85
N ASN A 9 5.41 -0.95 19.46
CA ASN A 9 5.67 -1.24 18.05
C ASN A 9 4.38 -1.28 17.22
N ARG A 10 3.29 -1.78 17.81
CA ARG A 10 1.99 -1.80 17.17
C ARG A 10 1.52 -0.39 16.81
N LEU A 11 1.66 0.56 17.73
CA LEU A 11 1.26 1.93 17.50
C LEU A 11 2.14 2.60 16.46
N LYS A 12 3.43 2.34 16.48
CA LYS A 12 4.35 2.82 15.42
C LYS A 12 3.93 2.31 14.06
N HIS A 13 3.61 1.02 13.99
CA HIS A 13 3.13 0.41 12.74
C HIS A 13 1.87 1.10 12.25
N ASP A 14 0.90 1.33 13.13
CA ASP A 14 -0.36 1.96 12.76
C ASP A 14 -0.17 3.39 12.25
N ILE A 15 0.73 4.15 12.90
CA ILE A 15 1.05 5.52 12.48
C ILE A 15 1.70 5.51 11.09
N ILE A 16 2.66 4.64 10.86
CA ILE A 16 3.34 4.52 9.57
C ILE A 16 2.36 4.06 8.50
N TYR A 17 1.52 3.08 8.81
CA TYR A 17 0.49 2.59 7.89
C TYR A 17 -0.44 3.73 7.47
N TRP A 18 -0.93 4.51 8.44
CA TRP A 18 -1.78 5.65 8.16
C TRP A 18 -1.08 6.66 7.26
N TRP A 19 0.17 7.00 7.58
CA TRP A 19 0.95 7.97 6.82
C TRP A 19 1.17 7.51 5.38
N LEU A 20 1.52 6.25 5.18
CA LEU A 20 1.74 5.69 3.84
C LEU A 20 0.46 5.69 3.00
N THR A 21 -0.65 5.27 3.59
CA THR A 21 -1.90 5.06 2.85
C THR A 21 -2.80 6.28 2.86
N LYS A 22 -3.35 6.63 4.01
CA LYS A 22 -4.31 7.73 4.14
C LYS A 22 -3.65 9.10 4.12
N GLY A 23 -2.43 9.20 4.64
CA GLY A 23 -1.62 10.41 4.52
C GLY A 23 -1.14 10.70 3.10
N GLY A 24 -1.29 9.73 2.20
CA GLY A 24 -1.07 9.93 0.78
C GLY A 24 0.37 9.81 0.31
N PHE A 25 1.29 9.30 1.12
CA PHE A 25 2.68 9.17 0.71
C PHE A 25 2.85 8.24 -0.49
N LEU A 26 2.29 7.02 -0.40
CA LEU A 26 2.38 6.05 -1.49
C LEU A 26 1.74 6.57 -2.76
N ARG A 27 0.60 7.25 -2.62
CA ARG A 27 -0.08 7.82 -3.77
C ARG A 27 0.73 8.92 -4.44
N ARG A 28 1.36 9.81 -3.65
CA ARG A 28 2.19 10.88 -4.22
C ARG A 28 3.37 10.30 -4.99
N ILE A 29 4.05 9.33 -4.42
CA ILE A 29 5.19 8.68 -5.09
C ILE A 29 4.70 7.91 -6.32
N GLY A 30 3.63 7.13 -6.19
CA GLY A 30 3.10 6.33 -7.29
C GLY A 30 2.61 7.16 -8.46
N LYS A 31 1.95 8.27 -8.18
CA LYS A 31 1.42 9.15 -9.22
C LYS A 31 2.53 9.93 -9.92
N ARG A 32 3.49 10.46 -9.16
CA ARG A 32 4.54 11.32 -9.70
C ARG A 32 5.70 10.52 -10.29
N TYR A 33 6.04 9.40 -9.67
CA TYR A 33 7.18 8.57 -10.07
C TYR A 33 6.73 7.09 -10.17
N PRO A 34 5.87 6.75 -11.15
CA PRO A 34 5.29 5.40 -11.21
C PRO A 34 6.35 4.29 -11.39
N GLU A 35 7.40 4.55 -12.16
CA GLU A 35 8.45 3.55 -12.36
C GLU A 35 9.26 3.32 -11.10
N PHE A 36 9.58 4.39 -10.38
CA PHE A 36 10.25 4.30 -9.09
C PHE A 36 9.39 3.57 -8.07
N PHE A 37 8.10 3.90 -8.04
CA PHE A 37 7.15 3.24 -7.14
C PHE A 37 7.08 1.74 -7.42
N GLU A 38 6.94 1.35 -8.68
CA GLU A 38 6.88 -0.06 -9.06
C GLU A 38 8.15 -0.79 -8.66
N LYS A 39 9.31 -0.21 -8.91
CA LYS A 39 10.59 -0.84 -8.62
C LYS A 39 10.86 -0.99 -7.12
N HIS A 40 10.54 0.04 -6.32
CA HIS A 40 10.96 0.10 -4.91
C HIS A 40 9.86 -0.24 -3.91
N PHE A 41 8.59 -0.14 -4.29
CA PHE A 41 7.48 -0.35 -3.36
C PHE A 41 6.54 -1.48 -3.80
N VAL A 42 6.70 -2.01 -5.00
CA VAL A 42 5.81 -3.06 -5.51
C VAL A 42 6.58 -4.34 -5.77
N LYS A 43 7.61 -4.28 -6.61
CA LYS A 43 8.33 -5.47 -7.06
C LYS A 43 8.85 -6.34 -5.92
N ASP A 44 9.46 -5.71 -4.90
CA ASP A 44 10.10 -6.44 -3.81
C ASP A 44 9.11 -6.82 -2.70
N TYR A 45 7.89 -6.31 -2.72
CA TYR A 45 6.92 -6.48 -1.64
C TYR A 45 5.65 -7.21 -2.05
N THR A 46 5.57 -7.68 -3.30
CA THR A 46 4.43 -8.45 -3.78
C THR A 46 4.86 -9.85 -4.17
N ASP A 47 4.02 -10.84 -3.83
CA ASP A 47 4.30 -12.24 -4.11
C ASP A 47 3.48 -12.78 -5.28
N SER A 48 2.51 -12.03 -5.78
CA SER A 48 1.63 -12.48 -6.85
C SER A 48 1.28 -11.36 -7.81
N PRO A 49 0.89 -11.71 -9.06
CA PRO A 49 0.40 -10.71 -10.02
C PRO A 49 -0.81 -9.94 -9.50
N THR A 50 -1.66 -10.58 -8.71
CA THR A 50 -2.85 -9.95 -8.13
C THR A 50 -2.46 -8.83 -7.18
N GLU A 51 -1.54 -9.10 -6.25
CA GLU A 51 -1.02 -8.09 -5.33
C GLU A 51 -0.39 -6.93 -6.08
N LYS A 52 0.41 -7.23 -7.09
CA LYS A 52 1.06 -6.22 -7.91
C LYS A 52 0.03 -5.31 -8.59
N LYS A 53 -1.00 -5.89 -9.19
CA LYS A 53 -2.06 -5.11 -9.84
C LYS A 53 -2.81 -4.22 -8.87
N ILE A 54 -3.10 -4.71 -7.66
CA ILE A 54 -3.76 -3.91 -6.63
C ILE A 54 -2.95 -2.66 -6.32
N MET A 55 -1.66 -2.82 -6.08
CA MET A 55 -0.80 -1.70 -5.73
C MET A 55 -0.67 -0.71 -6.88
N LEU A 56 -0.50 -1.18 -8.11
CA LEU A 56 -0.37 -0.32 -9.28
C LEU A 56 -1.67 0.44 -9.55
N MET A 57 -2.81 -0.24 -9.50
CA MET A 57 -4.11 0.39 -9.73
C MET A 57 -4.43 1.43 -8.65
N ARG A 58 -4.06 1.14 -7.40
CA ARG A 58 -4.37 2.04 -6.28
C ARG A 58 -3.51 3.29 -6.27
N TYR A 59 -2.24 3.20 -6.67
CA TYR A 59 -1.27 4.26 -6.42
C TYR A 59 -0.65 4.88 -7.67
N THR A 60 -0.69 4.23 -8.83
CA THR A 60 -0.06 4.77 -10.04
C THR A 60 -1.04 5.26 -11.08
N GLU A 61 -2.31 4.93 -10.96
CA GLU A 61 -3.32 5.40 -11.89
C GLU A 61 -3.55 6.91 -11.74
N GLU A 62 -3.95 7.55 -12.82
CA GLU A 62 -4.22 8.99 -12.84
C GLU A 62 -5.18 9.41 -11.76
N HIS A 63 -6.23 8.62 -11.57
CA HIS A 63 -7.19 8.82 -10.49
C HIS A 63 -7.07 7.66 -9.51
N LYS A 64 -7.19 7.98 -8.22
CA LYS A 64 -7.16 6.97 -7.17
C LYS A 64 -8.27 5.94 -7.43
N THR A 65 -7.88 4.73 -7.80
CA THR A 65 -8.83 3.66 -8.05
C THR A 65 -9.36 3.11 -6.73
N LYS A 66 -10.67 3.14 -6.54
CA LYS A 66 -11.31 2.62 -5.33
C LYS A 66 -11.13 1.11 -5.26
N PHE A 67 -11.04 0.58 -4.04
CA PHE A 67 -10.90 -0.87 -3.83
C PHE A 67 -12.05 -1.65 -4.45
N GLU A 68 -13.27 -1.10 -4.40
CA GLU A 68 -14.42 -1.70 -5.06
C GLU A 68 -14.19 -1.89 -6.56
N ALA A 69 -13.68 -0.86 -7.22
CA ALA A 69 -13.38 -0.92 -8.65
C ALA A 69 -12.27 -1.93 -8.96
N ILE A 70 -11.23 -1.97 -8.13
CA ILE A 70 -10.15 -2.95 -8.27
C ILE A 70 -10.70 -4.37 -8.16
N ALA A 71 -11.58 -4.61 -7.19
CA ALA A 71 -12.22 -5.91 -6.99
C ALA A 71 -12.97 -6.36 -8.24
N ILE A 72 -13.74 -5.47 -8.85
CA ILE A 72 -14.48 -5.77 -10.07
C ILE A 72 -13.53 -6.13 -11.22
N VAL A 73 -12.49 -5.33 -11.43
CA VAL A 73 -11.53 -5.57 -12.52
C VAL A 73 -10.81 -6.90 -12.33
N LEU A 74 -10.44 -7.24 -11.11
CA LEU A 74 -9.67 -8.46 -10.83
C LEU A 74 -10.56 -9.69 -10.61
N GLY A 75 -11.88 -9.53 -10.53
CA GLY A 75 -12.80 -10.64 -10.31
C GLY A 75 -12.69 -11.26 -8.92
N ILE A 76 -12.39 -10.46 -7.91
CA ILE A 76 -12.28 -10.90 -6.51
C ILE A 76 -13.15 -10.00 -5.63
N THR A 77 -13.29 -10.37 -4.35
CA THR A 77 -14.08 -9.57 -3.42
C THR A 77 -13.34 -8.32 -2.99
N GLU A 78 -14.08 -7.26 -2.67
CA GLU A 78 -13.48 -6.04 -2.12
C GLU A 78 -12.72 -6.32 -0.82
N ARG A 79 -13.28 -7.19 0.03
CA ARG A 79 -12.62 -7.60 1.27
C ARG A 79 -11.25 -8.22 1.00
N TYR A 80 -11.15 -9.06 -0.01
CA TYR A 80 -9.89 -9.70 -0.37
C TYR A 80 -8.88 -8.67 -0.90
N VAL A 81 -9.35 -7.67 -1.68
CA VAL A 81 -8.50 -6.57 -2.11
C VAL A 81 -7.91 -5.83 -0.90
N HIS A 82 -8.74 -5.51 0.10
CA HIS A 82 -8.28 -4.86 1.32
C HIS A 82 -7.24 -5.70 2.08
N GLU A 83 -7.47 -7.00 2.18
CA GLU A 83 -6.54 -7.91 2.86
C GLU A 83 -5.20 -7.97 2.15
N LEU A 84 -5.19 -8.10 0.84
CA LEU A 84 -3.96 -8.15 0.05
C LEU A 84 -3.22 -6.81 0.10
N HIS A 85 -3.95 -5.72 -0.01
CA HIS A 85 -3.37 -4.37 0.10
C HIS A 85 -2.68 -4.19 1.45
N LYS A 86 -3.38 -4.56 2.54
CA LYS A 86 -2.82 -4.47 3.89
C LYS A 86 -1.56 -5.32 4.02
N THR A 87 -1.59 -6.55 3.49
CA THR A 87 -0.44 -7.44 3.52
C THR A 87 0.78 -6.83 2.85
N VAL A 88 0.60 -6.24 1.67
CA VAL A 88 1.71 -5.61 0.95
C VAL A 88 2.25 -4.40 1.72
N VAL A 89 1.38 -3.54 2.22
CA VAL A 89 1.79 -2.37 2.99
C VAL A 89 2.51 -2.80 4.28
N ASP A 90 2.04 -3.84 4.95
CA ASP A 90 2.71 -4.38 6.13
C ASP A 90 4.13 -4.85 5.82
N ARG A 91 4.34 -5.48 4.67
CA ARG A 91 5.67 -5.87 4.20
C ARG A 91 6.56 -4.66 3.96
N ILE A 92 6.03 -3.60 3.37
CA ILE A 92 6.78 -2.35 3.16
C ILE A 92 7.23 -1.77 4.50
N ILE A 93 6.35 -1.74 5.48
CA ILE A 93 6.66 -1.20 6.81
C ILE A 93 7.74 -2.05 7.50
N SER A 94 7.66 -3.36 7.37
CA SER A 94 8.57 -4.31 8.03
C SER A 94 9.91 -4.47 7.31
N GLY A 95 9.92 -4.19 6.03
CA GLY A 95 11.09 -4.33 5.18
C GLY A 95 11.99 -3.14 5.21
#